data_6e6b679369b2ad171e78afb2a75717c4
#
_entry.id   6e6b679369b2ad171e78afb2a75717c4
#
_cell.length_a   1.000
_cell.length_b   1.000
_cell.length_c   1.000
_cell.angle_alpha   90.00
_cell.angle_beta   90.00
_cell.angle_gamma   90.00
#
_symmetry.space_group_name_H-M   'P 1'
#
loop_
_entity.id
_entity.type
_entity.pdbx_description
1 polymer ?
#
loop_
_entity_poly.entity_id
_entity_poly.type
_entity_poly.pdbx_seq_one_letter_code
_entity_poly.pdbx_strand_id
1 'polypeptide(L)'
;MTLEAHNLTFYYRNRKKNPIIDNFELTIPPGERVGLKGPSGRGKTTLCRLLAGYERPKQGQVLLDGKPVSEYRGACPVQMVWQHPETAADPLLKLKETMAEAGGIDKRLVEKLHIEREWMERYPSELSGGELQRFCLARALRPETKILLCDEITAMLDLVTQAQIWEFLLEESRRREMGMLVVSHSEAL
;
A
#
# COMPACT_ATOMS: atom_id res chain seq x y z
N MET A 1 13.04 9.91 -0.22
CA MET A 1 12.48 10.08 1.14
C MET A 1 12.65 8.78 1.90
N THR A 2 13.15 8.85 3.13
CA THR A 2 13.34 7.68 4.01
C THR A 2 12.15 7.55 4.95
N LEU A 3 11.54 6.35 5.03
CA LEU A 3 10.53 6.02 6.02
C LEU A 3 11.20 5.34 7.21
N GLU A 4 10.93 5.83 8.41
CA GLU A 4 11.48 5.31 9.65
C GLU A 4 10.37 5.01 10.66
N ALA A 5 10.48 3.88 11.33
CA ALA A 5 9.62 3.50 12.43
C ALA A 5 10.50 3.31 13.67
N HIS A 6 10.22 4.05 14.75
CA HIS A 6 11.02 4.04 15.97
C HIS A 6 10.20 3.56 17.17
N ASN A 7 10.65 2.49 17.80
CA ASN A 7 10.10 1.91 19.04
C ASN A 7 8.57 1.70 18.96
N LEU A 8 8.06 1.26 17.79
CA LEU A 8 6.63 1.10 17.58
C LEU A 8 6.06 0.03 18.48
N THR A 9 5.09 0.41 19.31
CA THR A 9 4.29 -0.52 20.10
C THR A 9 2.81 -0.26 19.84
N PHE A 10 2.07 -1.33 19.52
CA PHE A 10 0.64 -1.24 19.24
C PHE A 10 -0.15 -2.44 19.74
N TYR A 11 -1.33 -2.16 20.28
CA TYR A 11 -2.34 -3.14 20.69
C TYR A 11 -3.74 -2.56 20.48
N TYR A 12 -4.71 -3.41 20.14
CA TYR A 12 -6.11 -3.02 20.11
C TYR A 12 -6.70 -2.96 21.54
N ARG A 13 -7.77 -2.19 21.73
CA ARG A 13 -8.32 -1.72 23.03
C ARG A 13 -8.30 -2.72 24.17
N ASN A 14 -8.44 -4.02 23.91
CA ASN A 14 -8.57 -5.06 24.96
C ASN A 14 -7.32 -5.94 25.13
N ARG A 15 -6.19 -5.63 24.46
CA ARG A 15 -4.99 -6.51 24.44
C ARG A 15 -3.72 -5.84 24.93
N LYS A 16 -3.81 -4.95 25.92
CA LYS A 16 -2.65 -4.21 26.46
C LYS A 16 -1.50 -5.12 26.93
N LYS A 17 -1.81 -6.32 27.46
CA LYS A 17 -0.80 -7.28 27.95
C LYS A 17 -0.09 -8.06 26.83
N ASN A 18 -0.65 -8.09 25.62
CA ASN A 18 -0.11 -8.80 24.48
C ASN A 18 -0.12 -7.86 23.27
N PRO A 19 0.90 -7.00 23.10
CA PRO A 19 0.99 -6.12 21.95
C PRO A 19 1.06 -6.94 20.65
N ILE A 20 0.47 -6.42 19.59
CA ILE A 20 0.56 -7.01 18.25
C ILE A 20 1.89 -6.60 17.61
N ILE A 21 2.31 -5.37 17.85
CA ILE A 21 3.62 -4.84 17.50
C ILE A 21 4.27 -4.40 18.81
N ASP A 22 5.50 -4.84 19.05
CA ASP A 22 6.23 -4.58 20.29
C ASP A 22 7.66 -4.12 20.00
N ASN A 23 7.95 -2.89 20.39
CA ASN A 23 9.25 -2.24 20.23
C ASN A 23 9.89 -2.44 18.84
N PHE A 24 9.10 -2.24 17.79
CA PHE A 24 9.50 -2.53 16.41
C PHE A 24 10.24 -1.35 15.78
N GLU A 25 11.35 -1.66 15.10
CA GLU A 25 12.18 -0.73 14.36
C GLU A 25 12.19 -1.09 12.88
N LEU A 26 12.15 -0.09 12.01
CA LEU A 26 12.25 -0.27 10.57
C LEU A 26 12.78 1.00 9.92
N THR A 27 13.63 0.83 8.91
CA THR A 27 14.04 1.92 8.02
C THR A 27 13.89 1.45 6.57
N ILE A 28 13.25 2.27 5.74
CA ILE A 28 13.12 2.06 4.29
C ILE A 28 13.72 3.27 3.58
N PRO A 29 14.98 3.20 3.13
CA PRO A 29 15.62 4.24 2.34
C PRO A 29 14.95 4.41 0.96
N PRO A 30 15.22 5.54 0.25
CA PRO A 30 14.77 5.74 -1.13
C PRO A 30 15.23 4.59 -2.03
N GLY A 31 14.30 4.06 -2.84
CA GLY A 31 14.58 2.98 -3.79
C GLY A 31 14.81 1.59 -3.19
N GLU A 32 14.89 1.48 -1.87
CA GLU A 32 15.04 0.21 -1.17
C GLU A 32 13.73 -0.59 -1.14
N ARG A 33 13.89 -1.91 -1.16
CA ARG A 33 12.79 -2.87 -1.08
C ARG A 33 12.99 -3.78 0.10
N VAL A 34 12.07 -3.70 1.04
CA VAL A 34 12.09 -4.48 2.29
C VAL A 34 10.99 -5.54 2.22
N GLY A 35 11.36 -6.80 2.35
CA GLY A 35 10.42 -7.92 2.47
C GLY A 35 10.01 -8.15 3.92
N LEU A 36 8.72 -8.25 4.19
CA LEU A 36 8.17 -8.63 5.49
C LEU A 36 7.48 -9.99 5.39
N LYS A 37 8.13 -11.00 5.94
CA LYS A 37 7.63 -12.38 5.96
C LYS A 37 7.17 -12.77 7.36
N GLY A 38 6.13 -13.57 7.43
CA GLY A 38 5.66 -14.14 8.70
C GLY A 38 4.28 -14.77 8.57
N PRO A 39 3.89 -15.64 9.53
CA PRO A 39 2.59 -16.31 9.50
C PRO A 39 1.43 -15.31 9.59
N SER A 40 0.24 -15.75 9.15
CA SER A 40 -1.00 -14.96 9.29
C SER A 40 -1.28 -14.62 10.76
N GLY A 41 -1.90 -13.47 10.98
CA GLY A 41 -2.27 -12.99 12.32
C GLY A 41 -1.12 -12.42 13.16
N ARG A 42 0.10 -12.32 12.62
CA ARG A 42 1.27 -11.74 13.32
C ARG A 42 1.36 -10.21 13.24
N GLY A 43 0.33 -9.54 12.72
CA GLY A 43 0.29 -8.08 12.72
C GLY A 43 0.90 -7.41 11.50
N LYS A 44 1.21 -8.11 10.40
CA LYS A 44 1.81 -7.52 9.19
C LYS A 44 0.94 -6.39 8.61
N THR A 45 -0.34 -6.66 8.40
CA THR A 45 -1.32 -5.64 7.96
C THR A 45 -1.42 -4.48 8.96
N THR A 46 -1.38 -4.78 10.27
CA THR A 46 -1.40 -3.74 11.32
C THR A 46 -0.15 -2.87 11.23
N LEU A 47 1.01 -3.47 10.98
CA LEU A 47 2.25 -2.71 10.75
C LEU A 47 2.13 -1.80 9.52
N CYS A 48 1.64 -2.32 8.39
CA CYS A 48 1.39 -1.48 7.21
C CYS A 48 0.46 -0.30 7.51
N ARG A 49 -0.62 -0.52 8.27
CA ARG A 49 -1.54 0.55 8.69
C ARG A 49 -0.87 1.61 9.58
N LEU A 50 0.00 1.20 10.48
CA LEU A 50 0.78 2.12 11.31
C LEU A 50 1.74 2.95 10.45
N LEU A 51 2.47 2.30 9.55
CA LEU A 51 3.43 2.94 8.65
C LEU A 51 2.75 3.92 7.68
N ALA A 52 1.53 3.60 7.21
CA ALA A 52 0.73 4.47 6.36
C ALA A 52 -0.02 5.59 7.13
N GLY A 53 0.02 5.58 8.46
CA GLY A 53 -0.68 6.56 9.30
C GLY A 53 -2.19 6.31 9.46
N TYR A 54 -2.72 5.17 9.03
CA TYR A 54 -4.13 4.77 9.26
C TYR A 54 -4.41 4.40 10.72
N GLU A 55 -3.37 3.96 11.44
CA GLU A 55 -3.44 3.68 12.88
C GLU A 55 -2.38 4.51 13.61
N ARG A 56 -2.66 4.86 14.86
CA ARG A 56 -1.69 5.57 15.71
C ARG A 56 -1.02 4.59 16.66
N PRO A 57 0.32 4.54 16.70
CA PRO A 57 1.03 3.73 17.65
C PRO A 57 0.70 4.16 19.10
N LYS A 58 0.78 3.24 20.04
CA LYS A 58 0.64 3.52 21.48
C LYS A 58 1.93 4.08 22.07
N GLN A 59 3.07 3.64 21.50
CA GLN A 59 4.39 4.17 21.79
C GLN A 59 5.19 4.21 20.49
N GLY A 60 6.20 5.07 20.44
CA GLY A 60 7.01 5.27 19.25
C GLY A 60 6.35 6.18 18.22
N GLN A 61 6.96 6.26 17.05
CA GLN A 61 6.53 7.14 15.97
C GLN A 61 6.94 6.60 14.61
N VAL A 62 6.22 7.06 13.56
CA VAL A 62 6.58 6.82 12.16
C VAL A 62 6.90 8.15 11.52
N LEU A 63 8.08 8.25 10.95
CA LEU A 63 8.61 9.46 10.33
C LEU A 63 8.88 9.23 8.84
N LEU A 64 8.64 10.24 8.03
CA LEU A 64 9.08 10.32 6.64
C LEU A 64 9.98 11.55 6.50
N ASP A 65 11.29 11.34 6.26
CA ASP A 65 12.33 12.37 6.31
C ASP A 65 12.25 13.23 7.59
N GLY A 66 12.14 12.58 8.75
CA GLY A 66 12.08 13.24 10.07
C GLY A 66 10.75 13.89 10.41
N LYS A 67 9.76 13.92 9.49
CA LYS A 67 8.42 14.46 9.75
C LYS A 67 7.44 13.33 10.06
N PRO A 68 6.64 13.42 11.16
CA PRO A 68 5.63 12.41 11.46
C PRO A 68 4.64 12.21 10.30
N VAL A 69 4.41 10.94 9.91
CA VAL A 69 3.48 10.59 8.83
C VAL A 69 2.07 11.11 9.13
N SER A 70 1.67 11.14 10.40
CA SER A 70 0.37 11.66 10.85
C SER A 70 0.18 13.18 10.65
N GLU A 71 1.24 13.93 10.35
CA GLU A 71 1.20 15.37 10.13
C GLU A 71 1.11 15.78 8.65
N TYR A 72 1.18 14.80 7.75
CA TYR A 72 0.96 15.08 6.33
C TYR A 72 -0.51 15.47 6.09
N ARG A 73 -0.72 16.53 5.31
CA ARG A 73 -2.04 16.99 4.87
C ARG A 73 -2.20 16.74 3.39
N GLY A 74 -3.42 16.36 2.95
CA GLY A 74 -3.66 15.97 1.56
C GLY A 74 -3.06 14.61 1.21
N ALA A 75 -2.42 14.52 0.04
CA ALA A 75 -1.81 13.26 -0.42
C ALA A 75 -0.58 12.89 0.40
N CYS A 76 -0.71 11.90 1.26
CA CYS A 76 0.44 11.35 2.00
C CYS A 76 1.40 10.67 1.01
N PRO A 77 2.72 10.93 1.07
CA PRO A 77 3.70 10.25 0.22
C PRO A 77 3.89 8.76 0.54
N VAL A 78 3.38 8.28 1.67
CA VAL A 78 3.31 6.86 2.02
C VAL A 78 1.94 6.34 1.63
N GLN A 79 1.90 5.45 0.65
CA GLN A 79 0.66 4.85 0.15
C GLN A 79 0.64 3.35 0.48
N MET A 80 -0.54 2.84 0.80
CA MET A 80 -0.75 1.42 1.07
C MET A 80 -1.70 0.82 0.04
N VAL A 81 -1.31 -0.32 -0.52
CA VAL A 81 -2.18 -1.16 -1.35
C VAL A 81 -2.60 -2.35 -0.50
N TRP A 82 -3.90 -2.55 -0.42
CA TRP A 82 -4.53 -3.52 0.47
C TRP A 82 -4.62 -4.90 -0.18
N GLN A 83 -4.59 -5.93 0.63
CA GLN A 83 -4.87 -7.32 0.21
C GLN A 83 -6.28 -7.45 -0.39
N HIS A 84 -7.24 -6.72 0.19
CA HIS A 84 -8.65 -6.71 -0.19
C HIS A 84 -9.00 -5.36 -0.84
N PRO A 85 -8.94 -5.23 -2.18
CA PRO A 85 -9.14 -3.96 -2.88
C PRO A 85 -10.54 -3.37 -2.69
N GLU A 86 -11.56 -4.20 -2.41
CA GLU A 86 -12.91 -3.77 -2.10
C GLU A 86 -13.02 -2.93 -0.82
N THR A 87 -12.04 -3.03 0.06
CA THR A 87 -11.99 -2.20 1.27
C THR A 87 -11.33 -0.85 1.05
N ALA A 88 -10.74 -0.64 -0.14
CA ALA A 88 -9.97 0.56 -0.47
C ALA A 88 -10.74 1.55 -1.36
N ALA A 89 -11.88 1.16 -1.94
CA ALA A 89 -12.72 2.00 -2.78
C ALA A 89 -14.09 2.20 -2.13
N ASP A 90 -14.67 3.40 -2.28
CA ASP A 90 -16.05 3.64 -1.85
C ASP A 90 -17.00 2.86 -2.76
N PRO A 91 -17.81 1.93 -2.24
CA PRO A 91 -18.71 1.12 -3.06
C PRO A 91 -19.83 1.91 -3.73
N LEU A 92 -20.09 3.13 -3.28
CA LEU A 92 -21.16 4.00 -3.78
C LEU A 92 -20.70 4.97 -4.88
N LEU A 93 -19.38 5.06 -5.11
CA LEU A 93 -18.80 5.92 -6.12
C LEU A 93 -18.35 5.12 -7.34
N LYS A 94 -18.54 5.67 -8.53
CA LYS A 94 -17.93 5.14 -9.75
C LYS A 94 -16.40 5.28 -9.68
N LEU A 95 -15.69 4.39 -10.34
CA LEU A 95 -14.24 4.39 -10.30
C LEU A 95 -13.61 5.69 -10.81
N LYS A 96 -14.23 6.38 -11.78
CA LYS A 96 -13.78 7.71 -12.22
C LYS A 96 -13.82 8.77 -11.10
N GLU A 97 -14.80 8.70 -10.21
CA GLU A 97 -14.96 9.63 -9.09
C GLU A 97 -13.89 9.35 -8.05
N THR A 98 -13.68 8.07 -7.71
CA THR A 98 -12.57 7.63 -6.84
C THR A 98 -11.18 8.06 -7.39
N MET A 99 -11.01 8.03 -8.71
CA MET A 99 -9.76 8.49 -9.32
C MET A 99 -9.62 10.01 -9.34
N ALA A 100 -10.73 10.74 -9.50
CA ALA A 100 -10.71 12.21 -9.43
C ALA A 100 -10.24 12.69 -8.04
N GLU A 101 -10.64 12.02 -6.96
CA GLU A 101 -10.13 12.27 -5.59
C GLU A 101 -8.62 12.09 -5.49
N ALA A 102 -8.06 11.15 -6.27
CA ALA A 102 -6.62 10.92 -6.32
C ALA A 102 -5.86 11.92 -7.23
N GLY A 103 -6.54 12.90 -7.84
CA GLY A 103 -5.94 13.83 -8.78
C GLY A 103 -5.88 13.31 -10.23
N GLY A 104 -6.64 12.25 -10.53
CA GLY A 104 -6.66 11.58 -11.83
C GLY A 104 -5.68 10.42 -11.94
N ILE A 105 -5.69 9.75 -13.10
CA ILE A 105 -4.76 8.67 -13.43
C ILE A 105 -3.77 9.13 -14.50
N ASP A 106 -2.51 8.80 -14.30
CA ASP A 106 -1.49 8.87 -15.35
C ASP A 106 -1.83 7.86 -16.46
N LYS A 107 -1.86 8.33 -17.72
CA LYS A 107 -2.13 7.48 -18.89
C LYS A 107 -1.17 6.28 -18.99
N ARG A 108 0.10 6.47 -18.59
CA ARG A 108 1.09 5.40 -18.56
C ARG A 108 0.70 4.30 -17.57
N LEU A 109 0.13 4.66 -16.40
CA LEU A 109 -0.35 3.68 -15.42
C LEU A 109 -1.55 2.90 -15.95
N VAL A 110 -2.46 3.58 -16.66
CA VAL A 110 -3.60 2.93 -17.34
C VAL A 110 -3.13 1.86 -18.32
N GLU A 111 -2.16 2.20 -19.18
CA GLU A 111 -1.60 1.28 -20.17
C GLU A 111 -0.85 0.12 -19.53
N LYS A 112 0.08 0.41 -18.61
CA LYS A 112 0.94 -0.59 -17.96
C LYS A 112 0.18 -1.56 -17.03
N LEU A 113 -0.89 -1.10 -16.42
CA LEU A 113 -1.76 -1.92 -15.56
C LEU A 113 -2.95 -2.50 -16.33
N HIS A 114 -3.00 -2.33 -17.67
CA HIS A 114 -4.10 -2.82 -18.51
C HIS A 114 -5.48 -2.45 -17.97
N ILE A 115 -5.65 -1.17 -17.60
CA ILE A 115 -6.92 -0.66 -17.09
C ILE A 115 -7.79 -0.25 -18.28
N GLU A 116 -8.93 -0.91 -18.40
CA GLU A 116 -9.90 -0.62 -19.45
C GLU A 116 -10.66 0.69 -19.17
N ARG A 117 -10.89 1.49 -20.23
CA ARG A 117 -11.62 2.76 -20.08
C ARG A 117 -13.03 2.58 -19.55
N GLU A 118 -13.68 1.48 -19.89
CA GLU A 118 -15.02 1.13 -19.46
C GLU A 118 -15.12 0.96 -17.95
N TRP A 119 -14.04 0.53 -17.27
CA TRP A 119 -14.04 0.36 -15.83
C TRP A 119 -14.31 1.68 -15.09
N MET A 120 -13.93 2.81 -15.68
CA MET A 120 -14.15 4.13 -15.07
C MET A 120 -15.63 4.46 -14.84
N GLU A 121 -16.52 3.88 -15.65
CA GLU A 121 -17.96 4.10 -15.52
C GLU A 121 -18.65 3.06 -14.62
N ARG A 122 -17.91 2.08 -14.11
CA ARG A 122 -18.42 1.01 -13.25
C ARG A 122 -18.23 1.36 -11.77
N TYR A 123 -19.00 0.68 -10.94
CA TYR A 123 -18.81 0.64 -9.49
C TYR A 123 -17.78 -0.43 -9.10
N PRO A 124 -17.13 -0.34 -7.93
CA PRO A 124 -16.17 -1.35 -7.46
C PRO A 124 -16.71 -2.78 -7.47
N SER A 125 -17.99 -2.96 -7.16
CA SER A 125 -18.68 -4.27 -7.15
C SER A 125 -18.89 -4.89 -8.53
N GLU A 126 -18.69 -4.14 -9.60
CA GLU A 126 -18.86 -4.60 -10.99
C GLU A 126 -17.53 -5.06 -11.63
N LEU A 127 -16.43 -4.99 -10.87
CA LEU A 127 -15.12 -5.45 -11.28
C LEU A 127 -14.77 -6.77 -10.60
N SER A 128 -13.97 -7.60 -11.29
CA SER A 128 -13.29 -8.72 -10.65
C SER A 128 -12.25 -8.22 -9.63
N GLY A 129 -11.87 -9.06 -8.67
CA GLY A 129 -10.86 -8.70 -7.69
C GLY A 129 -9.53 -8.27 -8.32
N GLY A 130 -9.12 -8.91 -9.42
CA GLY A 130 -7.90 -8.55 -10.14
C GLY A 130 -7.99 -7.21 -10.89
N GLU A 131 -9.13 -6.90 -11.49
CA GLU A 131 -9.37 -5.60 -12.13
C GLU A 131 -9.37 -4.48 -11.10
N LEU A 132 -10.07 -4.67 -9.98
CA LEU A 132 -10.12 -3.70 -8.90
C LEU A 132 -8.73 -3.50 -8.24
N GLN A 133 -7.95 -4.58 -8.11
CA GLN A 133 -6.58 -4.50 -7.58
C GLN A 133 -5.67 -3.64 -8.48
N ARG A 134 -5.73 -3.83 -9.80
CA ARG A 134 -4.97 -3.00 -10.76
C ARG A 134 -5.38 -1.53 -10.68
N PHE A 135 -6.66 -1.27 -10.52
CA PHE A 135 -7.18 0.07 -10.29
C PHE A 135 -6.66 0.68 -8.97
N CYS A 136 -6.69 -0.06 -7.86
CA CYS A 136 -6.16 0.40 -6.57
C CYS A 136 -4.65 0.67 -6.62
N LEU A 137 -3.88 -0.14 -7.38
CA LEU A 137 -2.47 0.10 -7.65
C LEU A 137 -2.25 1.43 -8.39
N ALA A 138 -3.01 1.67 -9.48
CA ALA A 138 -2.90 2.93 -10.22
C ALA A 138 -3.19 4.14 -9.33
N ARG A 139 -4.21 4.03 -8.45
CA ARG A 139 -4.56 5.08 -7.50
C ARG A 139 -3.47 5.35 -6.47
N ALA A 140 -2.77 4.31 -6.01
CA ALA A 140 -1.69 4.43 -5.03
C ALA A 140 -0.39 4.98 -5.63
N LEU A 141 -0.16 4.79 -6.93
CA LEU A 141 1.06 5.21 -7.64
C LEU A 141 1.01 6.68 -8.12
N ARG A 142 0.60 7.58 -7.24
CA ARG A 142 0.57 9.03 -7.53
C ARG A 142 1.98 9.60 -7.70
N PRO A 143 2.13 10.76 -8.36
CA PRO A 143 3.45 11.42 -8.48
C PRO A 143 4.12 11.68 -7.12
N GLU A 144 3.33 12.00 -6.09
CA GLU A 144 3.80 12.29 -4.74
C GLU A 144 4.23 11.03 -3.96
N THR A 145 3.82 9.83 -4.39
CA THR A 145 4.14 8.58 -3.69
C THR A 145 5.64 8.32 -3.68
N LYS A 146 6.22 8.23 -2.49
CA LYS A 146 7.63 7.97 -2.24
C LYS A 146 7.87 6.61 -1.58
N ILE A 147 6.86 6.12 -0.85
CA ILE A 147 6.88 4.80 -0.22
C ILE A 147 5.60 4.07 -0.59
N LEU A 148 5.72 2.84 -1.05
CA LEU A 148 4.61 1.95 -1.35
C LEU A 148 4.62 0.75 -0.41
N LEU A 149 3.55 0.58 0.35
CA LEU A 149 3.35 -0.55 1.24
C LEU A 149 2.42 -1.55 0.57
N CYS A 150 2.94 -2.72 0.21
CA CYS A 150 2.24 -3.77 -0.52
C CYS A 150 1.82 -4.89 0.45
N ASP A 151 0.56 -4.91 0.87
CA ASP A 151 0.04 -5.93 1.79
C ASP A 151 -0.63 -7.06 1.00
N GLU A 152 0.16 -8.10 0.64
CA GLU A 152 -0.28 -9.30 -0.08
C GLU A 152 -1.06 -9.03 -1.39
N ILE A 153 -0.65 -7.99 -2.10
CA ILE A 153 -1.39 -7.36 -3.21
C ILE A 153 -1.67 -8.24 -4.42
N THR A 154 -1.01 -9.39 -4.53
CA THR A 154 -1.17 -10.31 -5.67
C THR A 154 -1.75 -11.66 -5.29
N ALA A 155 -2.16 -11.87 -4.03
CA ALA A 155 -2.62 -13.17 -3.54
C ALA A 155 -3.86 -13.72 -4.26
N MET A 156 -4.67 -12.86 -4.86
CA MET A 156 -5.91 -13.22 -5.57
C MET A 156 -5.74 -13.26 -7.10
N LEU A 157 -4.52 -13.09 -7.61
CA LEU A 157 -4.24 -13.01 -9.04
C LEU A 157 -3.64 -14.30 -9.56
N ASP A 158 -3.84 -14.59 -10.85
CA ASP A 158 -3.11 -15.67 -11.53
C ASP A 158 -1.61 -15.34 -11.64
N LEU A 159 -0.78 -16.34 -11.82
CA LEU A 159 0.68 -16.22 -11.81
C LEU A 159 1.23 -15.28 -12.89
N VAL A 160 0.59 -15.22 -14.05
CA VAL A 160 1.02 -14.34 -15.16
C VAL A 160 0.77 -12.88 -14.79
N THR A 161 -0.43 -12.58 -14.32
CA THR A 161 -0.81 -11.24 -13.85
C THR A 161 0.05 -10.81 -12.65
N GLN A 162 0.35 -11.74 -11.72
CA GLN A 162 1.28 -11.46 -10.61
C GLN A 162 2.65 -11.01 -11.13
N ALA A 163 3.24 -11.80 -12.03
CA ALA A 163 4.56 -11.50 -12.59
C ALA A 163 4.59 -10.12 -13.28
N GLN A 164 3.58 -9.81 -14.10
CA GLN A 164 3.46 -8.52 -14.78
C GLN A 164 3.37 -7.34 -13.81
N ILE A 165 2.55 -7.46 -12.75
CA ILE A 165 2.41 -6.42 -11.73
C ILE A 165 3.73 -6.22 -10.98
N TRP A 166 4.41 -7.28 -10.58
CA TRP A 166 5.69 -7.16 -9.87
C TRP A 166 6.78 -6.57 -10.76
N GLU A 167 6.90 -7.01 -12.01
CA GLU A 167 7.83 -6.43 -12.97
C GLU A 167 7.61 -4.92 -13.12
N PHE A 168 6.36 -4.51 -13.31
CA PHE A 168 5.98 -3.11 -13.40
C PHE A 168 6.31 -2.34 -12.11
N LEU A 169 5.97 -2.85 -10.93
CA LEU A 169 6.26 -2.19 -9.65
C LEU A 169 7.76 -2.05 -9.38
N LEU A 170 8.55 -3.05 -9.77
CA LEU A 170 10.01 -3.01 -9.66
C LEU A 170 10.62 -1.98 -10.62
N GLU A 171 10.09 -1.85 -11.85
CA GLU A 171 10.47 -0.80 -12.80
C GLU A 171 10.15 0.59 -12.22
N GLU A 172 8.92 0.80 -11.70
CA GLU A 172 8.50 2.07 -11.11
C GLU A 172 9.30 2.44 -9.86
N SER A 173 9.58 1.48 -8.99
CA SER A 173 10.41 1.70 -7.80
C SER A 173 11.80 2.22 -8.18
N ARG A 174 12.45 1.60 -9.17
CA ARG A 174 13.77 2.05 -9.67
C ARG A 174 13.69 3.43 -10.31
N ARG A 175 12.71 3.64 -11.21
CA ARG A 175 12.56 4.89 -11.98
C ARG A 175 12.31 6.10 -11.08
N ARG A 176 11.56 5.92 -9.99
CA ARG A 176 11.10 6.99 -9.09
C ARG A 176 11.89 7.05 -7.78
N GLU A 177 12.88 6.18 -7.60
CA GLU A 177 13.56 5.97 -6.30
C GLU A 177 12.54 5.78 -5.17
N MET A 178 11.47 5.03 -5.45
CA MET A 178 10.39 4.78 -4.51
C MET A 178 10.76 3.61 -3.59
N GLY A 179 10.73 3.83 -2.28
CA GLY A 179 10.90 2.77 -1.30
C GLY A 179 9.68 1.84 -1.26
N MET A 180 9.89 0.55 -1.00
CA MET A 180 8.79 -0.42 -0.94
C MET A 180 8.90 -1.31 0.29
N LEU A 181 7.75 -1.58 0.93
CA LEU A 181 7.58 -2.69 1.86
C LEU A 181 6.68 -3.72 1.20
N VAL A 182 7.18 -4.94 1.06
CA VAL A 182 6.44 -6.05 0.45
C VAL A 182 6.12 -7.10 1.51
N VAL A 183 4.84 -7.23 1.81
CA VAL A 183 4.32 -8.30 2.67
C VAL A 183 3.92 -9.47 1.78
N SER A 184 4.50 -10.64 2.02
CA SER A 184 4.18 -11.86 1.30
C SER A 184 4.23 -13.09 2.19
N HIS A 185 3.40 -14.08 1.89
CA HIS A 185 3.49 -15.44 2.42
C HIS A 185 4.31 -16.35 1.48
N SER A 186 4.51 -15.95 0.22
CA SER A 186 5.25 -16.73 -0.77
C SER A 186 6.76 -16.66 -0.52
N GLU A 187 7.45 -17.78 -0.77
CA GLU A 187 8.92 -17.84 -0.73
C GLU A 187 9.57 -17.37 -2.04
N ALA A 188 8.75 -17.16 -3.07
CA ALA A 188 9.21 -16.89 -4.45
C ALA A 188 9.24 -15.38 -4.81
N LEU A 189 9.07 -14.47 -3.84
CA LEU A 189 9.18 -13.02 -4.04
C LEU A 189 10.48 -12.48 -3.45
#